data_77c514b6bf5d05d9902472fc0167f36a
#
_entry.id   77c514b6bf5d05d9902472fc0167f36a
#
_cell.length_a   1.000
_cell.length_b   1.000
_cell.length_c   1.000
_cell.angle_alpha   90.00
_cell.angle_beta   90.00
_cell.angle_gamma   90.00
#
_symmetry.space_group_name_H-M   'P 1'
#
loop_
_entity.id
_entity.type
_entity.pdbx_description
1 polymer ?
#
loop_
_entity_poly.entity_id
_entity_poly.type
_entity_poly.pdbx_seq_one_letter_code
_entity_poly.pdbx_strand_id
1 'polypeptide(L)'
;PHPGLTLRDDILPALNLQVGEAAAQLGVDRTTLSKVLNGRAAISPAMALRIERWLGRDNGGCAEVWLAQQAAYDLWQARQIVKASKLLSGIKTLRFKTI
;
A
#
# COMPACT_ATOMS: atom_id res chain seq x y z
N PRO A 1 -6.90 -3.32 -5.46
CA PRO A 1 -6.49 -1.93 -5.70
C PRO A 1 -5.38 -1.48 -4.75
N HIS A 2 -4.62 -0.50 -5.18
CA HIS A 2 -3.56 0.07 -4.38
C HIS A 2 -4.16 0.74 -3.13
N PRO A 3 -3.62 0.50 -1.92
CA PRO A 3 -4.19 1.06 -0.70
C PRO A 3 -4.16 2.60 -0.64
N GLY A 4 -3.25 3.24 -1.38
CA GLY A 4 -3.23 4.70 -1.51
C GLY A 4 -4.51 5.26 -2.11
N LEU A 5 -5.19 4.49 -2.96
CA LEU A 5 -6.47 4.90 -3.53
C LEU A 5 -7.57 5.00 -2.47
N THR A 6 -7.51 4.17 -1.43
CA THR A 6 -8.43 4.25 -0.30
C THR A 6 -8.22 5.56 0.47
N LEU A 7 -6.97 5.98 0.68
CA LEU A 7 -6.68 7.28 1.26
C LEU A 7 -7.25 8.40 0.41
N ARG A 8 -7.06 8.32 -0.90
CA ARG A 8 -7.52 9.36 -1.85
C ARG A 8 -9.03 9.46 -1.92
N ASP A 9 -9.70 8.31 -2.07
CA ASP A 9 -11.10 8.28 -2.46
C ASP A 9 -12.06 8.20 -1.26
N ASP A 10 -11.60 7.65 -0.14
CA ASP A 10 -12.45 7.44 1.03
C ASP A 10 -12.03 8.29 2.23
N ILE A 11 -10.75 8.30 2.59
CA ILE A 11 -10.31 8.91 3.84
C ILE A 11 -10.21 10.43 3.74
N LEU A 12 -9.52 10.95 2.73
CA LEU A 12 -9.39 12.39 2.57
C LEU A 12 -10.75 13.07 2.39
N PRO A 13 -11.66 12.56 1.53
CA PRO A 13 -13.00 13.14 1.43
C PRO A 13 -13.78 13.09 2.74
N ALA A 14 -13.72 11.99 3.48
CA ALA A 14 -14.41 11.86 4.76
C ALA A 14 -13.91 12.87 5.80
N LEU A 15 -12.62 13.22 5.76
CA LEU A 15 -12.01 14.21 6.63
C LEU A 15 -12.11 15.64 6.08
N ASN A 16 -12.62 15.79 4.87
CA ASN A 16 -12.70 17.07 4.16
C ASN A 16 -11.33 17.75 4.06
N LEU A 17 -10.29 16.95 3.70
CA LEU A 17 -8.92 17.44 3.59
C LEU A 17 -8.44 17.45 2.15
N GLN A 18 -7.73 18.51 1.79
CA GLN A 18 -6.95 18.58 0.56
C GLN A 18 -5.60 17.86 0.76
N VAL A 19 -4.96 17.47 -0.34
CA VAL A 19 -3.69 16.72 -0.30
C VAL A 19 -2.62 17.45 0.50
N GLY A 20 -2.48 18.78 0.28
CA GLY A 20 -1.49 19.58 1.02
C GLY A 20 -1.73 19.61 2.52
N GLU A 21 -2.99 19.69 2.93
CA GLU A 21 -3.37 19.67 4.34
C GLU A 21 -3.06 18.31 4.97
N ALA A 22 -3.43 17.23 4.30
CA ALA A 22 -3.15 15.88 4.77
C ALA A 22 -1.64 15.62 4.87
N ALA A 23 -0.87 16.06 3.88
CA ALA A 23 0.58 15.91 3.89
C ALA A 23 1.20 16.63 5.09
N ALA A 24 0.75 17.86 5.36
CA ALA A 24 1.22 18.62 6.51
C ALA A 24 0.92 17.89 7.82
N GLN A 25 -0.28 17.36 7.96
CA GLN A 25 -0.68 16.61 9.16
C GLN A 25 0.10 15.32 9.33
N LEU A 26 0.41 14.63 8.22
CA LEU A 26 1.23 13.42 8.23
C LEU A 26 2.73 13.68 8.37
N GLY A 27 3.15 14.93 8.21
CA GLY A 27 4.56 15.31 8.29
C GLY A 27 5.38 14.85 7.09
N VAL A 28 4.77 14.82 5.89
CA VAL A 28 5.45 14.45 4.64
C VAL A 28 5.25 15.53 3.60
N ASP A 29 6.07 15.50 2.54
CA ASP A 29 5.89 16.39 1.39
C ASP A 29 4.59 16.07 0.66
N ARG A 30 3.96 17.12 0.12
CA ARG A 30 2.79 16.96 -0.73
C ARG A 30 3.08 16.03 -1.92
N THR A 31 4.26 16.15 -2.55
CA THR A 31 4.64 15.31 -3.67
C THR A 31 4.74 13.84 -3.25
N THR A 32 5.33 13.56 -2.09
CA THR A 32 5.44 12.21 -1.55
C THR A 32 4.05 11.61 -1.33
N LEU A 33 3.16 12.34 -0.69
CA LEU A 33 1.80 11.87 -0.44
C LEU A 33 1.05 11.68 -1.77
N SER A 34 1.17 12.62 -2.69
CA SER A 34 0.49 12.55 -4.00
C SER A 34 0.85 11.27 -4.75
N LYS A 35 2.12 10.86 -4.74
CA LYS A 35 2.55 9.59 -5.37
C LYS A 35 1.85 8.39 -4.75
N VAL A 36 1.73 8.35 -3.43
CA VAL A 36 1.02 7.27 -2.73
C VAL A 36 -0.46 7.27 -3.12
N LEU A 37 -1.10 8.44 -3.09
CA LEU A 37 -2.53 8.58 -3.41
C LEU A 37 -2.85 8.15 -4.85
N ASN A 38 -1.91 8.33 -5.77
CA ASN A 38 -2.09 7.96 -7.17
C ASN A 38 -1.56 6.56 -7.51
N GLY A 39 -1.21 5.79 -6.49
CA GLY A 39 -0.73 4.42 -6.68
C GLY A 39 0.65 4.32 -7.31
N ARG A 40 1.43 5.42 -7.34
CA ARG A 40 2.76 5.47 -7.95
C ARG A 40 3.88 5.16 -6.97
N ALA A 41 3.60 5.18 -5.69
CA ALA A 41 4.52 4.80 -4.63
C ALA A 41 3.81 3.92 -3.63
N ALA A 42 4.52 2.95 -3.08
CA ALA A 42 3.99 2.06 -2.06
C ALA A 42 3.85 2.77 -0.72
N ILE A 43 2.91 2.30 0.10
CA ILE A 43 2.88 2.66 1.51
C ILE A 43 4.01 1.92 2.20
N SER A 44 5.05 2.64 2.59
CA SER A 44 6.18 2.09 3.33
C SER A 44 5.81 1.84 4.79
N PRO A 45 6.61 1.06 5.53
CA PRO A 45 6.41 0.92 6.98
C PRO A 45 6.38 2.27 7.71
N ALA A 46 7.25 3.21 7.33
CA ALA A 46 7.25 4.54 7.94
C ALA A 46 5.97 5.30 7.65
N MET A 47 5.46 5.23 6.41
CA MET A 47 4.20 5.87 6.06
C MET A 47 3.03 5.21 6.79
N ALA A 48 3.02 3.90 6.91
CA ALA A 48 1.99 3.16 7.64
C ALA A 48 1.94 3.58 9.12
N LEU A 49 3.09 3.80 9.75
CA LEU A 49 3.15 4.28 11.12
C LEU A 49 2.64 5.73 11.24
N ARG A 50 2.93 6.57 10.27
CA ARG A 50 2.38 7.94 10.22
C ARG A 50 0.86 7.92 10.12
N ILE A 51 0.32 7.08 9.25
CA ILE A 51 -1.14 6.92 9.10
C ILE A 51 -1.75 6.40 10.39
N GLU A 52 -1.13 5.42 11.02
CA GLU A 52 -1.59 4.87 12.30
C GLU A 52 -1.65 5.93 13.39
N ARG A 53 -0.61 6.75 13.50
CA ARG A 53 -0.57 7.84 14.48
C ARG A 53 -1.62 8.91 14.19
N TRP A 54 -1.84 9.17 12.92
CA TRP A 54 -2.76 10.20 12.44
C TRP A 54 -4.22 9.81 12.63
N LEU A 55 -4.61 8.61 12.21
CA LEU A 55 -6.00 8.14 12.28
C LEU A 55 -6.33 7.41 13.59
N GLY A 56 -5.33 6.77 14.21
CA GLY A 56 -5.52 5.86 15.34
C GLY A 56 -5.77 4.43 14.85
N ARG A 57 -5.26 3.46 15.60
CA ARG A 57 -5.35 2.03 15.21
C ARG A 57 -6.79 1.55 15.03
N ASP A 58 -7.71 2.02 15.89
CA ASP A 58 -9.09 1.56 15.91
C ASP A 58 -9.98 2.29 14.91
N ASN A 59 -9.43 3.30 14.22
CA ASN A 59 -10.18 4.11 13.27
C ASN A 59 -9.64 3.96 11.84
N GLY A 60 -9.23 2.75 11.48
CA GLY A 60 -8.72 2.47 10.13
C GLY A 60 -7.24 2.82 9.93
N GLY A 61 -6.52 3.16 11.01
CA GLY A 61 -5.12 3.55 10.93
C GLY A 61 -4.12 2.42 11.20
N CYS A 62 -4.57 1.20 11.45
CA CYS A 62 -3.68 0.10 11.82
C CYS A 62 -2.58 -0.13 10.79
N ALA A 63 -1.31 0.05 11.18
CA ALA A 63 -0.17 -0.04 10.27
C ALA A 63 -0.07 -1.42 9.61
N GLU A 64 -0.31 -2.49 10.35
CA GLU A 64 -0.25 -3.85 9.84
C GLU A 64 -1.26 -4.08 8.72
N VAL A 65 -2.46 -3.50 8.85
CA VAL A 65 -3.51 -3.61 7.82
C VAL A 65 -3.09 -2.87 6.54
N TRP A 66 -2.56 -1.64 6.66
CA TRP A 66 -2.08 -0.89 5.52
C TRP A 66 -0.96 -1.62 4.77
N LEU A 67 -0.01 -2.19 5.53
CA LEU A 67 1.09 -2.94 4.94
C LEU A 67 0.61 -4.25 4.31
N ALA A 68 -0.35 -4.94 4.93
CA ALA A 68 -0.93 -6.15 4.35
C ALA A 68 -1.65 -5.86 3.02
N GLN A 69 -2.38 -4.76 2.93
CA GLN A 69 -3.02 -4.34 1.69
C GLN A 69 -2.01 -3.98 0.61
N GLN A 70 -0.93 -3.30 0.99
CA GLN A 70 0.14 -2.99 0.04
C GLN A 70 0.81 -4.26 -0.47
N ALA A 71 1.11 -5.19 0.42
CA ALA A 71 1.72 -6.47 0.04
C ALA A 71 0.81 -7.27 -0.90
N ALA A 72 -0.49 -7.31 -0.62
CA ALA A 72 -1.46 -7.99 -1.47
C ALA A 72 -1.52 -7.37 -2.87
N TYR A 73 -1.50 -6.04 -2.94
CA TYR A 73 -1.47 -5.32 -4.22
C TYR A 73 -0.19 -5.62 -4.99
N ASP A 74 0.95 -5.54 -4.33
CA ASP A 74 2.25 -5.79 -4.95
C ASP A 74 2.35 -7.22 -5.48
N LEU A 75 1.85 -8.18 -4.72
CA LEU A 75 1.83 -9.58 -5.14
C LEU A 75 0.91 -9.80 -6.34
N TRP A 76 -0.26 -9.15 -6.33
CA TRP A 76 -1.18 -9.21 -7.47
C TRP A 76 -0.51 -8.67 -8.74
N GLN A 77 0.18 -7.52 -8.66
CA GLN A 77 0.91 -6.96 -9.79
C GLN A 77 2.02 -7.89 -10.27
N ALA A 78 2.81 -8.45 -9.34
CA ALA A 78 3.87 -9.38 -9.67
C ALA A 78 3.32 -10.62 -10.41
N ARG A 79 2.16 -11.13 -9.98
CA ARG A 79 1.51 -12.25 -10.67
C ARG A 79 1.05 -11.90 -12.08
N GLN A 80 0.63 -10.66 -12.33
CA GLN A 80 0.28 -10.23 -13.69
C GLN A 80 1.53 -10.22 -14.59
N ILE A 81 2.67 -9.76 -14.08
CA ILE A 81 3.94 -9.78 -14.80
C ILE A 81 4.35 -11.22 -15.11
N VAL A 82 4.24 -12.12 -14.15
CA VAL A 82 4.56 -13.55 -14.33
C VAL A 82 3.68 -14.18 -15.41
N LYS A 83 2.38 -13.89 -15.43
CA LYS A 83 1.47 -14.38 -16.48
C LYS A 83 1.84 -13.89 -17.87
N ALA A 84 2.32 -12.64 -17.98
CA ALA A 84 2.66 -12.03 -19.25
C ALA A 84 4.08 -12.35 -19.72
N SER A 85 4.86 -13.05 -18.92
CA SER A 85 6.27 -13.34 -19.18
C SER A 85 6.63 -14.75 -18.73
N LYS A 86 7.88 -15.12 -18.98
CA LYS A 86 8.41 -16.43 -18.53
C LYS A 86 9.33 -16.27 -17.32
N LEU A 87 9.06 -15.28 -16.49
CA LEU A 87 9.94 -14.90 -15.38
C LEU A 87 10.26 -16.08 -14.45
N LEU A 88 9.27 -16.91 -14.15
CA LEU A 88 9.44 -18.05 -13.23
C LEU A 88 9.56 -19.40 -13.94
N SER A 89 9.62 -19.43 -15.28
CA SER A 89 9.55 -20.67 -16.05
C SER A 89 10.71 -21.63 -15.79
N GLY A 90 11.87 -21.11 -15.36
CA GLY A 90 13.03 -21.91 -15.02
C GLY A 90 13.01 -22.49 -13.61
N ILE A 91 12.02 -22.12 -12.82
CA ILE A 91 11.92 -22.54 -11.42
C ILE A 91 10.98 -23.74 -11.33
N LYS A 92 11.49 -24.88 -10.92
CA LYS A 92 10.71 -26.09 -10.74
C LYS A 92 10.35 -26.27 -9.27
N THR A 93 9.12 -26.71 -9.04
CA THR A 93 8.67 -27.01 -7.68
C THR A 93 9.54 -28.12 -7.09
N LEU A 94 10.04 -27.91 -5.91
CA LEU A 94 10.78 -28.92 -5.16
C LEU A 94 9.83 -30.05 -4.78
N ARG A 95 10.26 -31.29 -4.99
CA ARG A 95 9.48 -32.47 -4.59
C ARG A 95 9.98 -32.98 -3.25
N PHE A 96 9.09 -33.11 -2.31
CA PHE A 96 9.39 -33.66 -1.01
C PHE A 96 8.96 -35.14 -0.99
N LYS A 97 9.79 -36.02 -0.38
CA LYS A 97 9.34 -37.34 -0.06
C LYS A 97 8.35 -37.28 1.09
N THR A 98 7.18 -37.85 0.88
CA THR A 98 6.19 -38.00 1.92
C THR A 98 6.39 -39.37 2.55
N ILE A 99 6.46 -39.44 3.85
CA ILE A 99 6.60 -40.70 4.59
C ILE A 99 5.21 -41.20 4.96
#